data_10f05e696700b888bc517f6060977f91
#
_entry.id   10f05e696700b888bc517f6060977f91
#
_cell.length_a   1.000
_cell.length_b   1.000
_cell.length_c   1.000
_cell.angle_alpha   90.00
_cell.angle_beta   90.00
_cell.angle_gamma   90.00
#
_symmetry.space_group_name_H-M   'P 1'
#
loop_
_entity.id
_entity.type
_entity.pdbx_description
1 polymer ?
#
loop_
_entity_poly.entity_id
_entity_poly.type
_entity_poly.pdbx_seq_one_letter_code
_entity_poly.pdbx_strand_id
1 'polypeptide(L)'
;MNIEEAREYCLSLKNVTECFPFDDVSLVFKVENKMFALLPLDGEEPYLALPCTPDYTDELRDRYAAVEGAYHFNKKYWNGVYLERDMSDDDIRHWIRHSYREVIAKLPKKIREAYDE
;
A
#
# COMPACT_ATOMS: atom_id res chain seq x y z
N MET A 1 -13.39 -1.93 -4.28
CA MET A 1 -12.27 -2.60 -5.00
C MET A 1 -12.08 -3.98 -4.41
N ASN A 2 -11.94 -5.00 -5.24
CA ASN A 2 -11.67 -6.35 -4.77
C ASN A 2 -10.16 -6.63 -4.73
N ILE A 3 -9.79 -7.81 -4.22
CA ILE A 3 -8.39 -8.22 -4.09
C ILE A 3 -7.68 -8.26 -5.44
N GLU A 4 -8.33 -8.79 -6.47
CA GLU A 4 -7.73 -8.90 -7.80
C GLU A 4 -7.46 -7.53 -8.42
N GLU A 5 -8.40 -6.61 -8.28
CA GLU A 5 -8.24 -5.23 -8.77
C GLU A 5 -7.11 -4.50 -8.05
N ALA A 6 -7.00 -4.67 -6.73
CA ALA A 6 -5.91 -4.09 -5.96
C ALA A 6 -4.55 -4.64 -6.41
N ARG A 7 -4.46 -5.95 -6.60
CA ARG A 7 -3.27 -6.61 -7.11
C ARG A 7 -2.87 -6.08 -8.48
N GLU A 8 -3.82 -6.03 -9.40
CA GLU A 8 -3.58 -5.53 -10.76
C GLU A 8 -3.07 -4.10 -10.76
N TYR A 9 -3.67 -3.24 -9.93
CA TYR A 9 -3.24 -1.85 -9.85
C TYR A 9 -1.81 -1.73 -9.31
N CYS A 10 -1.48 -2.45 -8.22
CA CYS A 10 -0.12 -2.44 -7.69
C CYS A 10 0.90 -2.91 -8.74
N LEU A 11 0.58 -3.97 -9.48
CA LEU A 11 1.48 -4.51 -10.50
C LEU A 11 1.58 -3.62 -11.74
N SER A 12 0.64 -2.69 -11.93
CA SER A 12 0.69 -1.74 -13.05
C SER A 12 1.73 -0.64 -12.86
N LEU A 13 2.20 -0.44 -11.64
CA LEU A 13 3.20 0.58 -11.33
C LEU A 13 4.59 0.11 -11.78
N LYS A 14 5.44 1.07 -12.15
CA LYS A 14 6.76 0.78 -12.73
C LYS A 14 7.64 -0.05 -11.81
N ASN A 15 8.17 -1.15 -12.34
CA ASN A 15 9.15 -2.02 -11.67
C ASN A 15 8.62 -2.70 -10.40
N VAL A 16 7.32 -2.85 -10.28
CA VAL A 16 6.72 -3.56 -9.14
C VAL A 16 6.82 -5.07 -9.34
N THR A 17 7.21 -5.76 -8.28
CA THR A 17 7.21 -7.22 -8.21
C THR A 17 6.35 -7.67 -7.05
N GLU A 18 5.88 -8.92 -7.09
CA GLU A 18 5.10 -9.51 -6.01
C GLU A 18 5.79 -10.76 -5.46
N CYS A 19 5.62 -11.01 -4.17
CA CYS A 19 6.23 -12.19 -3.52
C CYS A 19 5.52 -12.51 -2.20
N PHE A 20 5.90 -13.65 -1.61
CA PHE A 20 5.42 -14.09 -0.29
C PHE A 20 6.62 -14.28 0.64
N PRO A 21 7.21 -13.19 1.18
CA PRO A 21 8.42 -13.32 2.00
C PRO A 21 8.18 -13.80 3.42
N PHE A 22 6.94 -13.74 3.92
CA PHE A 22 6.61 -14.07 5.32
C PHE A 22 5.87 -15.39 5.47
N ASP A 23 4.91 -15.65 4.58
CA ASP A 23 4.07 -16.84 4.60
C ASP A 23 3.46 -17.02 3.19
N ASP A 24 2.50 -17.93 3.04
CA ASP A 24 1.87 -18.22 1.74
C ASP A 24 0.52 -17.52 1.51
N VAL A 25 0.12 -16.63 2.43
CA VAL A 25 -1.16 -15.89 2.34
C VAL A 25 -1.01 -14.38 2.39
N SER A 26 0.18 -13.85 2.68
CA SER A 26 0.45 -12.42 2.75
C SER A 26 1.23 -11.98 1.51
N LEU A 27 0.50 -11.55 0.49
CA LEU A 27 1.11 -11.12 -0.77
C LEU A 27 1.72 -9.73 -0.60
N VAL A 28 3.01 -9.60 -0.90
CA VAL A 28 3.77 -8.36 -0.74
C VAL A 28 4.15 -7.80 -2.10
N PHE A 29 3.98 -6.48 -2.27
CA PHE A 29 4.40 -5.76 -3.46
C PHE A 29 5.63 -4.92 -3.14
N LYS A 30 6.64 -5.03 -3.98
CA LYS A 30 7.93 -4.35 -3.80
C LYS A 30 8.29 -3.52 -5.03
N VAL A 31 8.99 -2.42 -4.78
CA VAL A 31 9.68 -1.63 -5.80
C VAL A 31 11.12 -1.44 -5.33
N GLU A 32 12.10 -1.69 -6.19
CA GLU A 32 13.52 -1.68 -5.84
C GLU A 32 13.81 -2.50 -4.58
N ASN A 33 13.18 -3.67 -4.51
CA ASN A 33 13.30 -4.62 -3.39
C ASN A 33 12.81 -4.06 -2.02
N LYS A 34 12.00 -2.99 -2.05
CA LYS A 34 11.40 -2.40 -0.85
C LYS A 34 9.89 -2.58 -0.87
N MET A 35 9.33 -3.04 0.23
CA MET A 35 7.90 -3.28 0.36
C MET A 35 7.11 -1.96 0.42
N PHE A 36 6.07 -1.83 -0.39
CA PHE A 36 5.17 -0.67 -0.34
C PHE A 36 3.70 -1.04 -0.17
N ALA A 37 3.36 -2.32 -0.17
CA ALA A 37 2.00 -2.78 0.07
C ALA A 37 2.01 -4.24 0.50
N LEU A 38 1.05 -4.61 1.36
CA LEU A 38 0.83 -5.99 1.75
C LEU A 38 -0.66 -6.29 1.64
N LEU A 39 -0.99 -7.34 0.89
CA LEU A 39 -2.36 -7.77 0.61
C LEU A 39 -2.60 -9.16 1.20
N PRO A 40 -3.30 -9.27 2.36
CA PRO A 40 -3.66 -10.57 2.89
C PRO A 40 -4.68 -11.25 1.98
N LEU A 41 -4.45 -12.53 1.66
CA LEU A 41 -5.34 -13.31 0.79
C LEU A 41 -6.36 -14.14 1.55
N ASP A 42 -6.17 -14.29 2.88
CA ASP A 42 -7.00 -15.12 3.75
C ASP A 42 -7.95 -14.33 4.67
N GLY A 43 -8.02 -13.01 4.49
CA GLY A 43 -8.89 -12.16 5.29
C GLY A 43 -10.37 -12.34 4.94
N GLU A 44 -11.24 -12.11 5.90
CA GLU A 44 -12.70 -12.16 5.70
C GLU A 44 -13.18 -11.02 4.81
N GLU A 45 -12.45 -9.91 4.79
CA GLU A 45 -12.80 -8.69 4.08
C GLU A 45 -11.58 -8.20 3.31
N PRO A 46 -11.73 -7.73 2.06
CA PRO A 46 -10.60 -7.20 1.30
C PRO A 46 -9.91 -6.05 2.04
N TYR A 47 -8.61 -6.18 2.23
CA TYR A 47 -7.81 -5.27 3.06
C TYR A 47 -6.43 -5.10 2.42
N LEU A 48 -5.86 -3.91 2.56
CA LEU A 48 -4.53 -3.61 2.03
C LEU A 48 -3.76 -2.77 3.05
N ALA A 49 -2.58 -3.22 3.46
CA ALA A 49 -1.70 -2.45 4.33
C ALA A 49 -0.76 -1.60 3.47
N LEU A 50 -0.69 -0.31 3.76
CA LEU A 50 0.07 0.68 2.98
C LEU A 50 0.91 1.58 3.88
N PRO A 51 2.19 1.80 3.56
CA PRO A 51 2.95 2.89 4.16
C PRO A 51 2.29 4.24 3.87
N CYS A 52 2.36 5.13 4.83
CA CYS A 52 1.81 6.47 4.71
C CYS A 52 2.68 7.45 5.47
N THR A 53 2.80 8.69 4.97
CA THR A 53 3.48 9.74 5.73
C THR A 53 2.71 10.01 7.02
N PRO A 54 3.43 10.27 8.15
CA PRO A 54 2.75 10.54 9.43
C PRO A 54 1.75 11.69 9.37
N ASP A 55 1.96 12.66 8.49
CA ASP A 55 1.05 13.80 8.33
C ASP A 55 -0.37 13.37 7.94
N TYR A 56 -0.50 12.24 7.26
CA TYR A 56 -1.78 11.77 6.75
C TYR A 56 -2.33 10.54 7.47
N THR A 57 -1.54 9.83 8.26
CA THR A 57 -1.99 8.60 8.90
C THR A 57 -3.22 8.83 9.78
N ASP A 58 -3.15 9.80 10.69
CA ASP A 58 -4.26 10.11 11.60
C ASP A 58 -5.43 10.75 10.87
N GLU A 59 -5.15 11.67 9.93
CA GLU A 59 -6.18 12.32 9.13
C GLU A 59 -7.04 11.32 8.37
N LEU A 60 -6.42 10.31 7.74
CA LEU A 60 -7.15 9.29 7.01
C LEU A 60 -7.99 8.40 7.92
N ARG A 61 -7.47 8.07 9.12
CA ARG A 61 -8.22 7.27 10.10
C ARG A 61 -9.43 8.02 10.62
N ASP A 62 -9.31 9.33 10.79
CA ASP A 62 -10.44 10.17 11.23
C ASP A 62 -11.47 10.36 10.12
N ARG A 63 -11.01 10.46 8.88
CA ARG A 63 -11.85 10.75 7.72
C ARG A 63 -12.63 9.54 7.19
N TYR A 64 -12.02 8.34 7.23
CA TYR A 64 -12.60 7.13 6.63
C TYR A 64 -12.77 6.02 7.65
N ALA A 65 -13.96 5.43 7.72
CA ALA A 65 -14.18 4.20 8.48
C ALA A 65 -13.36 3.03 7.91
N ALA A 66 -13.03 3.11 6.61
CA ALA A 66 -12.22 2.10 5.92
C ALA A 66 -10.77 2.04 6.39
N VAL A 67 -10.27 3.09 7.06
CA VAL A 67 -8.84 3.21 7.38
C VAL A 67 -8.60 3.04 8.87
N GLU A 68 -7.61 2.21 9.21
CA GLU A 68 -7.16 1.99 10.59
C GLU A 68 -5.63 1.85 10.62
N GLY A 69 -5.03 1.80 11.82
CA GLY A 69 -3.61 1.46 11.93
C GLY A 69 -3.37 0.04 11.43
N ALA A 70 -2.37 -0.15 10.57
CA ALA A 70 -2.13 -1.44 9.96
C ALA A 70 -1.72 -2.49 11.00
N TYR A 71 -2.40 -3.63 10.95
CA TYR A 71 -2.17 -4.75 11.85
C TYR A 71 -0.76 -5.32 11.63
N HIS A 72 -0.03 -5.57 12.71
CA HIS A 72 1.35 -6.08 12.70
C HIS A 72 2.42 -5.11 12.18
N PHE A 73 2.08 -3.87 11.88
CA PHE A 73 3.04 -2.86 11.43
C PHE A 73 3.12 -1.71 12.41
N ASN A 74 4.14 -0.86 12.25
CA ASN A 74 4.24 0.38 13.00
C ASN A 74 3.12 1.33 12.54
N LYS A 75 2.14 1.53 13.41
CA LYS A 75 0.92 2.29 13.10
C LYS A 75 1.15 3.79 12.86
N LYS A 76 2.34 4.30 13.19
CA LYS A 76 2.71 5.68 12.87
C LYS A 76 2.92 5.87 11.36
N TYR A 77 3.41 4.82 10.69
CA TYR A 77 3.82 4.88 9.29
C TYR A 77 2.99 3.98 8.38
N TRP A 78 2.11 3.15 8.91
CA TRP A 78 1.35 2.18 8.15
C TRP A 78 -0.13 2.27 8.45
N ASN A 79 -0.94 2.40 7.40
CA ASN A 79 -2.39 2.30 7.46
C ASN A 79 -2.87 1.01 6.83
N GLY A 80 -3.95 0.46 7.38
CA GLY A 80 -4.71 -0.60 6.74
C GLY A 80 -5.97 -0.01 6.15
N VAL A 81 -6.28 -0.38 4.92
CA VAL A 81 -7.45 0.11 4.20
C VAL A 81 -8.35 -1.06 3.84
N TYR A 82 -9.60 -1.03 4.32
CA TYR A 82 -10.62 -1.97 3.89
C TYR A 82 -11.17 -1.51 2.54
N LEU A 83 -11.02 -2.35 1.53
CA LEU A 83 -11.18 -1.95 0.12
C LEU A 83 -12.64 -1.79 -0.33
N GLU A 84 -13.59 -2.31 0.45
CA GLU A 84 -15.01 -2.29 0.10
C GLU A 84 -15.86 -1.54 1.11
N ARG A 85 -15.33 -0.48 1.69
CA ARG A 85 -16.02 0.39 2.63
C ARG A 85 -16.20 1.80 2.04
N ASP A 86 -15.99 2.84 2.84
CA ASP A 86 -16.32 4.23 2.48
C ASP A 86 -15.25 4.99 1.67
N MET A 87 -14.14 4.34 1.31
CA MET A 87 -13.15 4.96 0.43
C MET A 87 -13.40 4.53 -1.01
N SER A 88 -13.49 5.49 -1.93
CA SER A 88 -13.70 5.20 -3.36
C SER A 88 -12.50 4.48 -3.97
N ASP A 89 -12.72 3.78 -5.08
CA ASP A 89 -11.64 3.10 -5.80
C ASP A 89 -10.56 4.08 -6.26
N ASP A 90 -10.97 5.29 -6.71
CA ASP A 90 -10.01 6.32 -7.11
C ASP A 90 -9.14 6.78 -5.94
N ASP A 91 -9.72 6.94 -4.76
CA ASP A 91 -8.96 7.31 -3.57
C ASP A 91 -8.04 6.18 -3.11
N ILE A 92 -8.50 4.93 -3.22
CA ILE A 92 -7.65 3.77 -2.91
C ILE A 92 -6.43 3.76 -3.85
N ARG A 93 -6.62 3.97 -5.14
CA ARG A 93 -5.52 4.07 -6.11
C ARG A 93 -4.57 5.21 -5.78
N HIS A 94 -5.12 6.35 -5.36
CA HIS A 94 -4.32 7.50 -4.93
C HIS A 94 -3.39 7.12 -3.77
N TRP A 95 -3.89 6.43 -2.75
CA TRP A 95 -3.09 6.06 -1.58
C TRP A 95 -2.13 4.91 -1.84
N ILE A 96 -2.45 4.02 -2.77
CA ILE A 96 -1.48 3.03 -3.27
C ILE A 96 -0.31 3.75 -3.93
N ARG A 97 -0.57 4.72 -4.80
CA ARG A 97 0.48 5.50 -5.46
C ARG A 97 1.28 6.33 -4.48
N HIS A 98 0.62 6.90 -3.47
CA HIS A 98 1.29 7.64 -2.40
C HIS A 98 2.30 6.73 -1.69
N SER A 99 1.88 5.53 -1.29
CA SER A 99 2.75 4.58 -0.62
C SER A 99 3.94 4.18 -1.50
N TYR A 100 3.70 3.93 -2.78
CA TYR A 100 4.74 3.64 -3.76
C TYR A 100 5.75 4.79 -3.85
N ARG A 101 5.29 6.02 -3.96
CA ARG A 101 6.15 7.21 -4.04
C ARG A 101 6.93 7.46 -2.75
N GLU A 102 6.34 7.16 -1.60
CA GLU A 102 7.03 7.29 -0.31
C GLU A 102 8.24 6.36 -0.21
N VAL A 103 8.10 5.15 -0.71
CA VAL A 103 9.22 4.21 -0.75
C VAL A 103 10.31 4.71 -1.71
N ILE A 104 9.92 5.17 -2.91
CA ILE A 104 10.86 5.70 -3.90
C ILE A 104 11.60 6.92 -3.38
N ALA A 105 10.91 7.81 -2.67
CA ALA A 105 11.51 9.05 -2.12
C ALA A 105 12.67 8.78 -1.16
N LYS A 106 12.72 7.58 -0.57
CA LYS A 106 13.77 7.18 0.37
C LYS A 106 14.94 6.46 -0.31
N LEU A 107 14.88 6.23 -1.61
CA LEU A 107 15.93 5.56 -2.37
C LEU A 107 17.07 6.54 -2.69
N PRO A 108 18.28 6.03 -2.96
CA PRO A 108 19.39 6.88 -3.42
C PRO A 108 18.99 7.68 -4.66
N LYS A 109 19.49 8.89 -4.76
CA LYS A 109 19.14 9.83 -5.83
C LYS A 109 19.28 9.22 -7.23
N LYS A 110 20.36 8.48 -7.47
CA LYS A 110 20.64 7.85 -8.76
C LYS A 110 19.55 6.85 -9.18
N ILE A 111 19.03 6.08 -8.20
CA ILE A 111 17.94 5.12 -8.45
C ILE A 111 16.63 5.88 -8.63
N ARG A 112 16.38 6.87 -7.76
CA ARG A 112 15.19 7.70 -7.78
C ARG A 112 14.94 8.37 -9.12
N GLU A 113 16.00 8.78 -9.79
CA GLU A 113 15.92 9.47 -11.09
C GLU A 113 15.20 8.63 -12.16
N ALA A 114 15.27 7.30 -12.05
CA ALA A 114 14.56 6.39 -12.97
C ALA A 114 13.03 6.47 -12.83
N TYR A 115 12.54 7.04 -11.74
CA TYR A 115 11.11 7.16 -11.42
C TYR A 115 10.58 8.60 -11.56
N ASP A 116 11.44 9.54 -11.86
CA ASP A 116 11.05 10.94 -12.13
C ASP A 116 10.37 10.99 -13.51
N GLU A 117 9.17 11.57 -13.52
CA GLU A 117 8.40 11.78 -14.74
C GLU A 117 8.34 13.26 -15.08
#